data_cf71c329b32d64815cefee1ee2183b70
#
_entry.id   cf71c329b32d64815cefee1ee2183b70
#
_cell.length_a   1.000
_cell.length_b   1.000
_cell.length_c   1.000
_cell.angle_alpha   90.00
_cell.angle_beta   90.00
_cell.angle_gamma   90.00
#
_symmetry.space_group_name_H-M   'P 1'
#
loop_
_entity.id
_entity.type
_entity.pdbx_description
1 polymer ?
#
loop_
_entity_poly.entity_id
_entity_poly.type
_entity_poly.pdbx_seq_one_letter_code
_entity_poly.pdbx_strand_id
1 'polypeptide(L)'
;SGIDAAARIRDQSEGTRVIILSMYSTVEHIFRALQAGALGYLLKDSAGAEIAAAVRAVHAGRRFLTEQVSDVVVDGYVREHRAVSPLESLSPREREVMLLVIEGRSSSEIADALHLSPKTVETHRSRLMEKLGVENVVGLVKFAVQHGLATPE
;
A
#
# COMPACT_ATOMS: atom_id res chain seq x y z
N SER A 1 21.43 21.53 1.98
CA SER A 1 19.97 21.74 1.92
C SER A 1 19.36 21.82 3.32
N GLY A 2 18.12 22.33 3.43
CA GLY A 2 17.41 22.35 4.72
C GLY A 2 17.16 20.95 5.29
N ILE A 3 17.04 19.94 4.42
CA ILE A 3 16.91 18.53 4.80
C ILE A 3 18.22 18.02 5.44
N ASP A 4 19.37 18.40 4.89
CA ASP A 4 20.67 18.00 5.46
C ASP A 4 20.89 18.68 6.82
N ALA A 5 20.46 19.94 6.96
CA ALA A 5 20.49 20.64 8.23
C ALA A 5 19.61 19.95 9.28
N ALA A 6 18.41 19.51 8.91
CA ALA A 6 17.51 18.76 9.80
C ALA A 6 18.14 17.46 10.30
N ALA A 7 18.80 16.70 9.42
CA ALA A 7 19.50 15.49 9.79
C ALA A 7 20.63 15.76 10.80
N ARG A 8 21.44 16.80 10.58
CA ARG A 8 22.51 17.19 11.50
C ARG A 8 21.98 17.64 12.87
N ILE A 9 20.89 18.40 12.89
CA ILE A 9 20.27 18.84 14.15
C ILE A 9 19.79 17.63 14.95
N ARG A 10 19.11 16.68 14.29
CA ARG A 10 18.67 15.44 14.93
C ARG A 10 19.85 14.68 15.58
N ASP A 11 20.95 14.57 14.88
CA ASP A 11 22.12 13.80 15.35
C ASP A 11 22.93 14.52 16.45
N GLN A 12 22.84 15.84 16.53
CA GLN A 12 23.59 16.66 17.48
C GLN A 12 22.79 17.16 18.68
N SER A 13 21.45 17.12 18.62
CA SER A 13 20.60 17.69 19.66
C SER A 13 19.30 16.89 19.83
N GLU A 14 19.23 16.05 20.84
CA GLU A 14 18.05 15.25 21.18
C GLU A 14 16.81 16.09 21.54
N GLY A 15 17.02 17.31 22.04
CA GLY A 15 15.93 18.19 22.48
C GLY A 15 15.37 19.10 21.39
N THR A 16 16.05 19.24 20.26
CA THR A 16 15.64 20.15 19.18
C THR A 16 14.74 19.45 18.17
N ARG A 17 13.58 20.03 17.94
CA ARG A 17 12.61 19.55 16.97
C ARG A 17 12.57 20.46 15.77
N VAL A 18 12.46 19.89 14.58
CA VAL A 18 12.61 20.61 13.30
C VAL A 18 11.28 20.66 12.57
N ILE A 19 10.94 21.84 12.08
CA ILE A 19 9.86 22.06 11.11
C ILE A 19 10.52 22.53 9.81
N ILE A 20 10.19 21.89 8.71
CA ILE A 20 10.61 22.29 7.38
C ILE A 20 9.58 23.24 6.76
N LEU A 21 10.03 24.37 6.28
CA LEU A 21 9.29 25.28 5.41
C LEU A 21 9.83 25.15 4.00
N SER A 22 9.00 24.78 3.06
CA SER A 22 9.44 24.51 1.69
C SER A 22 8.43 24.96 0.64
N MET A 23 8.94 25.28 -0.56
CA MET A 23 8.11 25.45 -1.75
C MET A 23 7.75 24.12 -2.43
N TYR A 24 8.41 23.03 -2.05
CA TYR A 24 8.26 21.73 -2.70
C TYR A 24 7.19 20.87 -2.01
N SER A 25 6.25 20.35 -2.81
CA SER A 25 5.15 19.50 -2.36
C SER A 25 5.20 18.09 -2.94
N THR A 26 6.34 17.67 -3.50
CA THR A 26 6.50 16.31 -4.05
C THR A 26 6.65 15.29 -2.92
N VAL A 27 6.07 14.11 -3.12
CA VAL A 27 6.16 12.97 -2.18
C VAL A 27 7.60 12.71 -1.75
N GLU A 28 8.51 12.64 -2.72
CA GLU A 28 9.93 12.35 -2.47
C GLU A 28 10.58 13.39 -1.56
N HIS A 29 10.31 14.66 -1.79
CA HIS A 29 10.89 15.74 -0.98
C HIS A 29 10.37 15.73 0.45
N ILE A 30 9.07 15.49 0.62
CA ILE A 30 8.42 15.38 1.92
C ILE A 30 8.98 14.17 2.68
N PHE A 31 9.05 13.00 2.06
CA PHE A 31 9.60 11.80 2.71
C PHE A 31 11.05 11.98 3.14
N ARG A 32 11.88 12.57 2.31
CA ARG A 32 13.29 12.87 2.68
C ARG A 32 13.37 13.77 3.90
N ALA A 33 12.51 14.79 4.00
CA ALA A 33 12.46 15.67 5.16
C ALA A 33 12.05 14.93 6.44
N LEU A 34 11.03 14.07 6.36
CA LEU A 34 10.56 13.27 7.48
C LEU A 34 11.60 12.23 7.91
N GLN A 35 12.29 11.57 6.98
CA GLN A 35 13.38 10.66 7.25
C GLN A 35 14.59 11.35 7.90
N ALA A 36 14.83 12.59 7.55
CA ALA A 36 15.88 13.42 8.18
C ALA A 36 15.55 13.82 9.63
N GLY A 37 14.33 13.52 10.11
CA GLY A 37 13.91 13.76 11.48
C GLY A 37 13.03 14.98 11.67
N ALA A 38 12.55 15.62 10.60
CA ALA A 38 11.58 16.72 10.72
C ALA A 38 10.26 16.19 11.30
N LEU A 39 9.72 16.88 12.29
CA LEU A 39 8.40 16.60 12.86
C LEU A 39 7.30 17.42 12.18
N GLY A 40 7.66 18.53 11.56
CA GLY A 40 6.72 19.38 10.83
C GLY A 40 7.16 19.63 9.40
N TYR A 41 6.18 19.72 8.50
CA TYR A 41 6.39 20.14 7.12
C TYR A 41 5.26 21.06 6.68
N LEU A 42 5.63 22.29 6.32
CA LEU A 42 4.68 23.30 5.84
C LEU A 42 5.12 23.81 4.47
N LEU A 43 4.15 24.11 3.64
CA LEU A 43 4.40 24.81 2.38
C LEU A 43 4.50 26.30 2.64
N LYS A 44 5.49 26.97 2.04
CA LYS A 44 5.73 28.41 2.24
C LYS A 44 4.52 29.28 1.87
N ASP A 45 3.73 28.86 0.90
CA ASP A 45 2.55 29.59 0.43
C ASP A 45 1.42 29.66 1.48
N SER A 46 1.34 28.67 2.37
CA SER A 46 0.28 28.57 3.40
C SER A 46 0.81 28.69 4.84
N ALA A 47 2.11 28.77 5.03
CA ALA A 47 2.75 28.70 6.34
C ALA A 47 2.31 29.81 7.31
N GLY A 48 1.98 31.00 6.81
CA GLY A 48 1.61 32.14 7.65
C GLY A 48 0.41 31.89 8.57
N ALA A 49 -0.57 31.12 8.09
CA ALA A 49 -1.78 30.81 8.88
C ALA A 49 -1.58 29.63 9.86
N GLU A 50 -0.62 28.75 9.60
CA GLU A 50 -0.49 27.47 10.30
C GLU A 50 0.77 27.35 11.17
N ILE A 51 1.72 28.28 11.02
CA ILE A 51 3.04 28.18 11.67
C ILE A 51 2.93 28.12 13.21
N ALA A 52 2.05 28.90 13.81
CA ALA A 52 1.89 28.90 15.25
C ALA A 52 1.32 27.56 15.77
N ALA A 53 0.35 26.99 15.06
CA ALA A 53 -0.20 25.68 15.38
C ALA A 53 0.84 24.56 15.18
N ALA A 54 1.64 24.65 14.13
CA ALA A 54 2.73 23.73 13.88
C ALA A 54 3.80 23.76 14.98
N VAL A 55 4.22 24.95 15.41
CA VAL A 55 5.19 25.12 16.49
C VAL A 55 4.66 24.50 17.79
N ARG A 56 3.41 24.74 18.17
CA ARG A 56 2.82 24.18 19.37
C ARG A 56 2.74 22.65 19.29
N ALA A 57 2.29 22.10 18.18
CA ALA A 57 2.20 20.66 17.98
C ALA A 57 3.56 20.00 18.06
N VAL A 58 4.55 20.53 17.36
CA VAL A 58 5.92 19.99 17.32
C VAL A 58 6.62 20.16 18.66
N HIS A 59 6.39 21.25 19.38
CA HIS A 59 6.88 21.43 20.73
C HIS A 59 6.30 20.37 21.69
N ALA A 60 5.03 19.97 21.51
CA ALA A 60 4.40 18.90 22.26
C ALA A 60 4.83 17.49 21.80
N GLY A 61 5.75 17.37 20.85
CA GLY A 61 6.23 16.09 20.30
C GLY A 61 5.31 15.46 19.26
N ARG A 62 4.29 16.18 18.79
CA ARG A 62 3.37 15.71 17.76
C ARG A 62 3.84 16.14 16.36
N ARG A 63 3.60 15.27 15.39
CA ARG A 63 3.86 15.62 13.99
C ARG A 63 2.82 16.62 13.49
N PHE A 64 3.27 17.58 12.71
CA PHE A 64 2.40 18.55 12.04
C PHE A 64 2.69 18.60 10.54
N LEU A 65 1.72 18.22 9.75
CA LEU A 65 1.74 18.35 8.29
C LEU A 65 0.53 19.18 7.88
N THR A 66 0.69 20.10 6.92
CA THR A 66 -0.47 20.78 6.35
C THR A 66 -1.38 19.78 5.65
N GLU A 67 -2.66 20.08 5.49
CA GLU A 67 -3.62 19.19 4.84
C GLU A 67 -3.13 18.75 3.46
N GLN A 68 -2.67 19.69 2.64
CA GLN A 68 -2.13 19.38 1.32
C GLN A 68 -0.91 18.44 1.37
N VAL A 69 -0.01 18.63 2.32
CA VAL A 69 1.15 17.76 2.52
C VAL A 69 0.73 16.38 2.99
N SER A 70 -0.24 16.30 3.90
CA SER A 70 -0.79 15.03 4.38
C SER A 70 -1.42 14.23 3.25
N ASP A 71 -2.20 14.87 2.37
CA ASP A 71 -2.81 14.23 1.21
C ASP A 71 -1.76 13.65 0.27
N VAL A 72 -0.71 14.41 -0.02
CA VAL A 72 0.40 13.94 -0.86
C VAL A 72 1.10 12.72 -0.25
N VAL A 73 1.32 12.72 1.06
CA VAL A 73 1.96 11.59 1.77
C VAL A 73 1.08 10.35 1.74
N VAL A 74 -0.22 10.50 2.03
CA VAL A 74 -1.17 9.39 2.02
C VAL A 74 -1.32 8.80 0.62
N ASP A 75 -1.50 9.63 -0.40
CA ASP A 75 -1.62 9.18 -1.80
C ASP A 75 -0.33 8.49 -2.28
N GLY A 76 0.83 8.99 -1.89
CA GLY A 76 2.12 8.38 -2.17
C GLY A 76 2.27 7.01 -1.51
N TYR A 77 1.88 6.89 -0.25
CA TYR A 77 1.89 5.63 0.49
C TYR A 77 0.96 4.59 -0.16
N VAL A 78 -0.27 4.98 -0.47
CA VAL A 78 -1.25 4.10 -1.13
C VAL A 78 -0.74 3.62 -2.48
N ARG A 79 -0.07 4.48 -3.26
CA ARG A 79 0.51 4.11 -4.56
C ARG A 79 1.66 3.12 -4.44
N GLU A 80 2.60 3.34 -3.50
CA GLU A 80 3.75 2.44 -3.28
C GLU A 80 3.34 1.10 -2.68
N HIS A 81 2.32 1.12 -1.81
CA HIS A 81 1.79 -0.08 -1.14
C HIS A 81 0.52 -0.60 -1.84
N ARG A 82 0.21 -0.13 -3.02
CA ARG A 82 -0.60 -0.87 -3.96
C ARG A 82 0.16 -2.14 -4.29
N ALA A 83 0.06 -3.11 -3.37
CA ALA A 83 0.40 -4.48 -3.69
C ALA A 83 -0.39 -4.78 -4.97
N VAL A 84 0.30 -4.98 -6.07
CA VAL A 84 -0.29 -5.66 -7.22
C VAL A 84 -0.69 -6.99 -6.64
N SER A 85 -1.96 -7.13 -6.27
CA SER A 85 -2.47 -8.40 -5.77
C SER A 85 -2.16 -9.40 -6.85
N PRO A 86 -1.55 -10.56 -6.56
CA PRO A 86 -1.36 -11.60 -7.56
C PRO A 86 -2.64 -11.94 -8.31
N LEU A 87 -3.81 -11.65 -7.71
CA LEU A 87 -5.13 -11.72 -8.33
C LEU A 87 -5.27 -10.86 -9.59
N GLU A 88 -4.60 -9.70 -9.66
CA GLU A 88 -4.63 -8.83 -10.84
C GLU A 88 -3.94 -9.46 -12.05
N SER A 89 -3.05 -10.43 -11.83
CA SER A 89 -2.39 -11.18 -12.89
C SER A 89 -3.27 -12.26 -13.54
N LEU A 90 -4.39 -12.62 -12.90
CA LEU A 90 -5.30 -13.63 -13.42
C LEU A 90 -6.15 -13.09 -14.56
N SER A 91 -6.32 -13.91 -15.61
CA SER A 91 -7.33 -13.64 -16.63
C SER A 91 -8.74 -13.74 -16.05
N PRO A 92 -9.77 -13.15 -16.68
CA PRO A 92 -11.16 -13.30 -16.24
C PRO A 92 -11.57 -14.77 -16.08
N ARG A 93 -11.16 -15.63 -17.00
CA ARG A 93 -11.49 -17.06 -16.96
C ARG A 93 -10.73 -17.80 -15.86
N GLU A 94 -9.48 -17.49 -15.61
CA GLU A 94 -8.72 -18.03 -14.48
C GLU A 94 -9.34 -17.63 -13.14
N ARG A 95 -9.84 -16.41 -13.04
CA ARG A 95 -10.54 -15.93 -11.84
C ARG A 95 -11.86 -16.66 -11.61
N GLU A 96 -12.66 -16.89 -12.65
CA GLU A 96 -13.91 -17.69 -12.57
C GLU A 96 -13.60 -19.12 -12.10
N VAL A 97 -12.61 -19.76 -12.70
CA VAL A 97 -12.18 -21.11 -12.31
C VAL A 97 -11.72 -21.13 -10.85
N MET A 98 -10.92 -20.16 -10.43
CA MET A 98 -10.45 -20.05 -9.04
C MET A 98 -11.60 -20.02 -8.04
N LEU A 99 -12.61 -19.20 -8.27
CA LEU A 99 -13.76 -19.07 -7.36
C LEU A 99 -14.52 -20.40 -7.23
N LEU A 100 -14.71 -21.11 -8.33
CA LEU A 100 -15.40 -22.42 -8.32
C LEU A 100 -14.55 -23.51 -7.63
N VAL A 101 -13.24 -23.46 -7.77
CA VAL A 101 -12.33 -24.37 -7.03
C VAL A 101 -12.41 -24.11 -5.52
N ILE A 102 -12.44 -22.86 -5.11
CA ILE A 102 -12.57 -22.45 -3.70
C ILE A 102 -13.90 -22.93 -3.11
N GLU A 103 -14.98 -22.95 -3.90
CA GLU A 103 -16.28 -23.49 -3.53
C GLU A 103 -16.29 -25.03 -3.40
N GLY A 104 -15.20 -25.70 -3.73
CA GLY A 104 -15.05 -27.14 -3.63
C GLY A 104 -15.54 -27.92 -4.85
N ARG A 105 -15.75 -27.25 -5.99
CA ARG A 105 -16.18 -27.92 -7.21
C ARG A 105 -15.05 -28.68 -7.89
N SER A 106 -15.37 -29.86 -8.43
CA SER A 106 -14.43 -30.62 -9.24
C SER A 106 -14.21 -30.00 -10.62
N SER A 107 -13.11 -30.36 -11.28
CA SER A 107 -12.85 -29.91 -12.65
C SER A 107 -13.95 -30.25 -13.63
N SER A 108 -14.61 -31.39 -13.45
CA SER A 108 -15.77 -31.81 -14.26
C SER A 108 -16.99 -30.91 -14.04
N GLU A 109 -17.31 -30.59 -12.78
CA GLU A 109 -18.39 -29.67 -12.43
C GLU A 109 -18.12 -28.23 -12.93
N ILE A 110 -16.86 -27.76 -12.84
CA ILE A 110 -16.46 -26.48 -13.37
C ILE A 110 -16.59 -26.45 -14.89
N ALA A 111 -16.15 -27.50 -15.57
CA ALA A 111 -16.27 -27.62 -17.01
C ALA A 111 -17.73 -27.53 -17.48
N ASP A 112 -18.63 -28.19 -16.80
CA ASP A 112 -20.07 -28.12 -17.08
C ASP A 112 -20.62 -26.72 -16.84
N ALA A 113 -20.25 -26.08 -15.72
CA ALA A 113 -20.71 -24.73 -15.35
C ALA A 113 -20.24 -23.66 -16.32
N LEU A 114 -19.02 -23.78 -16.84
CA LEU A 114 -18.40 -22.78 -17.73
C LEU A 114 -18.48 -23.14 -19.22
N HIS A 115 -19.11 -24.26 -19.56
CA HIS A 115 -19.17 -24.78 -20.94
C HIS A 115 -17.78 -25.00 -21.57
N LEU A 116 -16.89 -25.59 -20.79
CA LEU A 116 -15.51 -25.91 -21.17
C LEU A 116 -15.28 -27.42 -21.11
N SER A 117 -14.19 -27.89 -21.72
CA SER A 117 -13.72 -29.27 -21.49
C SER A 117 -13.02 -29.36 -20.13
N PRO A 118 -13.03 -30.52 -19.44
CA PRO A 118 -12.29 -30.75 -18.22
C PRO A 118 -10.79 -30.45 -18.38
N LYS A 119 -10.21 -30.77 -19.54
CA LYS A 119 -8.81 -30.49 -19.87
C LYS A 119 -8.51 -29.01 -19.91
N THR A 120 -9.41 -28.20 -20.46
CA THR A 120 -9.29 -26.73 -20.46
C THR A 120 -9.36 -26.18 -19.05
N VAL A 121 -10.25 -26.69 -18.20
CA VAL A 121 -10.33 -26.34 -16.79
C VAL A 121 -9.02 -26.65 -16.06
N GLU A 122 -8.46 -27.84 -16.26
CA GLU A 122 -7.16 -28.21 -15.66
C GLU A 122 -6.03 -27.25 -16.10
N THR A 123 -6.03 -26.84 -17.36
CA THR A 123 -5.07 -25.85 -17.87
C THR A 123 -5.22 -24.50 -17.15
N HIS A 124 -6.44 -24.02 -16.98
CA HIS A 124 -6.69 -22.79 -16.22
C HIS A 124 -6.31 -22.92 -14.75
N ARG A 125 -6.61 -24.06 -14.11
CA ARG A 125 -6.19 -24.33 -12.73
C ARG A 125 -4.67 -24.29 -12.57
N SER A 126 -3.95 -24.96 -13.43
CA SER A 126 -2.48 -24.97 -13.39
C SER A 126 -1.89 -23.57 -13.54
N ARG A 127 -2.41 -22.80 -14.48
CA ARG A 127 -1.93 -21.42 -14.73
C ARG A 127 -2.23 -20.50 -13.55
N LEU A 128 -3.44 -20.53 -13.02
CA LEU A 128 -3.78 -19.68 -11.88
C LEU A 128 -2.97 -20.04 -10.64
N MET A 129 -2.75 -21.31 -10.36
CA MET A 129 -1.95 -21.73 -9.23
C MET A 129 -0.49 -21.32 -9.36
N GLU A 130 0.09 -21.39 -10.55
CA GLU A 130 1.43 -20.89 -10.84
C GLU A 130 1.52 -19.37 -10.64
N LYS A 131 0.56 -18.62 -11.18
CA LYS A 131 0.51 -17.14 -11.03
C LYS A 131 0.36 -16.70 -9.59
N LEU A 132 -0.38 -17.45 -8.77
CA LEU A 132 -0.61 -17.16 -7.35
C LEU A 132 0.49 -17.73 -6.44
N GLY A 133 1.39 -18.57 -6.97
CA GLY A 133 2.45 -19.19 -6.19
C GLY A 133 1.94 -20.23 -5.17
N VAL A 134 0.83 -20.88 -5.45
CA VAL A 134 0.24 -21.92 -4.59
C VAL A 134 0.41 -23.30 -5.22
N GLU A 135 0.64 -24.33 -4.40
CA GLU A 135 0.95 -25.69 -4.87
C GLU A 135 -0.28 -26.61 -4.92
N ASN A 136 -1.32 -26.31 -4.12
CA ASN A 136 -2.49 -27.17 -3.98
C ASN A 136 -3.74 -26.36 -3.60
N VAL A 137 -4.89 -27.04 -3.57
CA VAL A 137 -6.19 -26.42 -3.24
C VAL A 137 -6.20 -25.82 -1.83
N VAL A 138 -5.53 -26.47 -0.86
CA VAL A 138 -5.44 -25.94 0.51
C VAL A 138 -4.69 -24.60 0.52
N GLY A 139 -3.59 -24.50 -0.21
CA GLY A 139 -2.85 -23.24 -0.39
C GLY A 139 -3.70 -22.18 -1.07
N LEU A 140 -4.51 -22.57 -2.07
CA LEU A 140 -5.42 -21.66 -2.75
C LEU A 140 -6.50 -21.12 -1.82
N VAL A 141 -7.10 -21.95 -0.98
CA VAL A 141 -8.11 -21.53 0.02
C VAL A 141 -7.49 -20.57 1.04
N LYS A 142 -6.30 -20.87 1.55
CA LYS A 142 -5.56 -19.96 2.45
C LYS A 142 -5.29 -18.60 1.80
N PHE A 143 -4.86 -18.61 0.55
CA PHE A 143 -4.67 -17.39 -0.23
C PHE A 143 -5.96 -16.58 -0.36
N ALA A 144 -7.08 -17.26 -0.67
CA ALA A 144 -8.39 -16.64 -0.81
C ALA A 144 -8.87 -15.98 0.50
N VAL A 145 -8.68 -16.64 1.63
CA VAL A 145 -8.98 -16.09 2.96
C VAL A 145 -8.14 -14.84 3.24
N GLN A 146 -6.83 -14.88 2.99
CA GLN A 146 -5.92 -13.76 3.20
C GLN A 146 -6.28 -12.53 2.36
N HIS A 147 -6.87 -12.73 1.18
CA HIS A 147 -7.26 -11.67 0.26
C HIS A 147 -8.76 -11.33 0.29
N GLY A 148 -9.48 -11.83 1.30
CA GLY A 148 -10.90 -11.51 1.49
C GLY A 148 -11.85 -12.10 0.46
N LEU A 149 -11.45 -13.15 -0.28
CA LEU A 149 -12.27 -13.85 -1.28
C LEU A 149 -13.10 -15.00 -0.69
N ALA A 150 -12.73 -15.46 0.49
CA ALA A 150 -13.42 -16.46 1.26
C ALA A 150 -13.38 -16.11 2.74
N THR A 151 -14.41 -16.52 3.48
CA THR A 151 -14.43 -16.38 4.94
C THR A 151 -13.83 -17.64 5.58
N PRO A 152 -13.01 -17.51 6.63
CA PRO A 152 -12.59 -18.65 7.42
C PRO A 152 -13.83 -19.25 8.12
N GLU A 153 -14.04 -20.56 7.97
CA GLU A 153 -15.01 -21.30 8.79
C GLU A 153 -14.47 -21.53 10.20
#